data_b75e807a17aa04a2a6e04594ee6ed37b
#
_entry.id   b75e807a17aa04a2a6e04594ee6ed37b
#
_cell.length_a   1.000
_cell.length_b   1.000
_cell.length_c   1.000
_cell.angle_alpha   90.00
_cell.angle_beta   90.00
_cell.angle_gamma   90.00
#
_symmetry.space_group_name_H-M   'P 1'
#
loop_
_entity.id
_entity.type
_entity.pdbx_description
1 polymer ?
#
loop_
_entity_poly.entity_id
_entity_poly.type
_entity_poly.pdbx_seq_one_letter_code
_entity_poly.pdbx_strand_id
1 'polypeptide(L)'
;ATGHYFNIEHHGERYYVSKGTDPSKDQSYYLWGLSQEVLCRAITPMGHRIKSEVKEYFEDKSESMGICFLGGCHYTDFIASRGTEMPEGDIVTTDGIACGRHNGIVRYTIGQRRGAGIPEGLRVIDIESETNRIIVGENTLLDKHQLYTEECNIVNREELLSATDITIKIRGIGRNPALP
;
A
#
# COMPACT_ATOMS: atom_id res chain seq x y z
N ALA A 1 -4.50 -4.60 19.07
CA ALA A 1 -4.54 -5.10 17.69
C ALA A 1 -3.93 -6.51 17.63
N THR A 2 -4.77 -7.52 17.55
CA THR A 2 -4.34 -8.92 17.43
C THR A 2 -4.17 -9.30 15.96
N GLY A 3 -3.15 -10.13 15.65
CA GLY A 3 -2.88 -10.59 14.28
C GLY A 3 -2.19 -9.59 13.36
N HIS A 4 -1.76 -8.44 13.89
CA HIS A 4 -1.08 -7.40 13.13
C HIS A 4 0.38 -7.27 13.58
N TYR A 5 1.28 -7.14 12.60
CA TYR A 5 2.73 -7.14 12.80
C TYR A 5 3.29 -5.73 12.64
N PHE A 6 3.33 -4.99 13.71
CA PHE A 6 3.98 -3.67 13.85
C PHE A 6 4.24 -3.42 15.34
N ASN A 7 5.11 -2.47 15.64
CA ASN A 7 5.41 -2.07 17.01
C ASN A 7 5.00 -0.62 17.27
N ILE A 8 4.85 -0.30 18.54
CA ILE A 8 4.67 1.06 19.02
C ILE A 8 5.78 1.32 20.01
N GLU A 9 6.55 2.37 19.77
CA GLU A 9 7.64 2.82 20.62
C GLU A 9 7.24 4.13 21.31
N HIS A 10 7.70 4.29 22.54
CA HIS A 10 7.44 5.47 23.34
C HIS A 10 8.75 6.20 23.62
N HIS A 11 8.89 7.41 23.10
CA HIS A 11 10.06 8.26 23.31
C HIS A 11 9.63 9.62 23.85
N GLY A 12 10.08 9.94 25.06
CA GLY A 12 9.64 11.15 25.76
C GLY A 12 8.14 11.13 26.01
N GLU A 13 7.42 12.09 25.45
CA GLU A 13 5.95 12.20 25.57
C GLU A 13 5.21 11.71 24.32
N ARG A 14 5.91 11.10 23.35
CA ARG A 14 5.36 10.76 22.04
C ARG A 14 5.42 9.26 21.74
N TYR A 15 4.44 8.81 21.02
CA TYR A 15 4.32 7.43 20.53
C TYR A 15 4.59 7.38 19.03
N TYR A 16 5.40 6.43 18.61
CA TYR A 16 5.80 6.21 17.23
C TYR A 16 5.39 4.82 16.77
N VAL A 17 4.94 4.72 15.53
CA VAL A 17 4.77 3.42 14.89
C VAL A 17 6.12 2.97 14.36
N SER A 18 6.58 1.79 14.75
CA SER A 18 7.78 1.17 14.21
C SER A 18 7.48 -0.15 13.52
N LYS A 19 8.43 -0.60 12.71
CA LYS A 19 8.29 -1.82 11.91
C LYS A 19 8.16 -3.04 12.81
N GLY A 20 7.36 -4.01 12.36
CA GLY A 20 7.33 -5.35 12.96
C GLY A 20 8.67 -6.07 12.80
N THR A 21 8.97 -6.99 13.71
CA THR A 21 10.18 -7.81 13.67
C THR A 21 10.25 -8.70 12.43
N ASP A 22 9.09 -9.15 11.92
CA ASP A 22 9.01 -9.88 10.65
C ASP A 22 8.86 -8.90 9.48
N PRO A 23 9.92 -8.66 8.67
CA PRO A 23 9.87 -7.70 7.57
C PRO A 23 8.93 -8.16 6.44
N SER A 24 8.64 -9.47 6.34
CA SER A 24 7.72 -10.02 5.34
C SER A 24 6.25 -9.78 5.69
N LYS A 25 5.97 -9.45 6.94
CA LYS A 25 4.61 -9.25 7.49
C LYS A 25 4.41 -7.86 8.09
N ASP A 26 5.40 -7.00 8.02
CA ASP A 26 5.32 -5.63 8.54
C ASP A 26 4.13 -4.86 7.96
N GLN A 27 3.30 -4.34 8.84
CA GLN A 27 2.07 -3.60 8.50
C GLN A 27 2.12 -2.13 8.96
N SER A 28 3.27 -1.65 9.42
CA SER A 28 3.46 -0.28 9.89
C SER A 28 3.06 0.78 8.84
N TYR A 29 3.23 0.47 7.56
CA TYR A 29 2.86 1.35 6.45
C TYR A 29 1.40 1.83 6.48
N TYR A 30 0.47 1.00 6.91
CA TYR A 30 -0.97 1.33 6.90
C TYR A 30 -1.41 2.20 8.08
N LEU A 31 -0.51 2.50 9.01
CA LEU A 31 -0.83 3.11 10.31
C LEU A 31 -0.44 4.58 10.40
N TRP A 32 -0.05 5.18 9.30
CA TRP A 32 0.38 6.58 9.21
C TRP A 32 -0.66 7.58 9.74
N GLY A 33 -1.94 7.27 9.66
CA GLY A 33 -3.04 8.13 10.09
C GLY A 33 -3.42 8.00 11.58
N LEU A 34 -2.73 7.17 12.37
CA LEU A 34 -3.06 7.00 13.78
C LEU A 34 -2.62 8.20 14.63
N SER A 35 -3.55 8.72 15.43
CA SER A 35 -3.27 9.81 16.35
C SER A 35 -2.51 9.34 17.59
N GLN A 36 -1.87 10.27 18.32
CA GLN A 36 -1.19 10.01 19.58
C GLN A 36 -2.14 9.40 20.63
N GLU A 37 -3.39 9.85 20.65
CA GLU A 37 -4.42 9.31 21.54
C GLU A 37 -4.70 7.83 21.28
N VAL A 38 -4.69 7.40 20.02
CA VAL A 38 -4.86 6.01 19.65
C VAL A 38 -3.61 5.20 19.97
N LEU A 39 -2.42 5.73 19.63
CA LEU A 39 -1.15 5.05 19.81
C LEU A 39 -0.84 4.77 21.29
N CYS A 40 -1.11 5.73 22.19
CA CYS A 40 -0.86 5.55 23.63
C CYS A 40 -1.69 4.43 24.27
N ARG A 41 -2.78 4.02 23.66
CA ARG A 41 -3.68 2.94 24.13
C ARG A 41 -3.55 1.65 23.34
N ALA A 42 -2.81 1.66 22.24
CA ALA A 42 -2.71 0.50 21.36
C ALA A 42 -1.73 -0.54 21.92
N ILE A 43 -2.12 -1.80 21.81
CA ILE A 43 -1.30 -2.96 22.19
C ILE A 43 -1.12 -3.82 20.94
N THR A 44 0.13 -4.20 20.66
CA THR A 44 0.54 -4.92 19.44
C THR A 44 1.28 -6.22 19.78
N PRO A 45 0.58 -7.26 20.25
CA PRO A 45 1.22 -8.49 20.78
C PRO A 45 2.08 -9.23 19.74
N MET A 46 1.79 -9.03 18.45
CA MET A 46 2.46 -9.71 17.34
C MET A 46 3.64 -8.93 16.77
N GLY A 47 3.87 -7.69 17.20
CA GLY A 47 4.91 -6.81 16.67
C GLY A 47 6.32 -7.39 16.77
N HIS A 48 6.62 -8.10 17.87
CA HIS A 48 7.92 -8.74 18.13
C HIS A 48 7.99 -10.21 17.71
N ARG A 49 7.01 -10.72 16.96
CA ARG A 49 6.93 -12.13 16.56
C ARG A 49 7.29 -12.33 15.10
N ILE A 50 7.89 -13.46 14.79
CA ILE A 50 8.09 -13.95 13.42
C ILE A 50 6.88 -14.82 13.05
N LYS A 51 6.29 -14.57 11.89
CA LYS A 51 5.04 -15.24 11.46
C LYS A 51 5.19 -16.76 11.36
N SER A 52 6.34 -17.25 10.87
CA SER A 52 6.61 -18.70 10.78
C SER A 52 6.60 -19.38 12.16
N GLU A 53 7.20 -18.76 13.17
CA GLU A 53 7.21 -19.27 14.54
C GLU A 53 5.79 -19.34 15.12
N VAL A 54 5.00 -18.30 14.89
CA VAL A 54 3.59 -18.26 15.33
C VAL A 54 2.77 -19.35 14.65
N LYS A 55 3.05 -19.63 13.37
CA LYS A 55 2.34 -20.64 12.60
C LYS A 55 2.54 -22.05 13.15
N GLU A 56 3.71 -22.36 13.69
CA GLU A 56 4.00 -23.66 14.32
C GLU A 56 3.04 -23.99 15.49
N TYR A 57 2.52 -22.97 16.19
CA TYR A 57 1.53 -23.15 17.25
C TYR A 57 0.08 -23.31 16.74
N PHE A 58 -0.17 -23.05 15.45
CA PHE A 58 -1.51 -22.99 14.86
C PHE A 58 -1.55 -23.69 13.49
N GLU A 59 -0.94 -24.86 13.38
CA GLU A 59 -0.81 -25.62 12.13
C GLU A 59 -2.15 -25.88 11.43
N ASP A 60 -3.23 -26.08 12.18
CA ASP A 60 -4.56 -26.37 11.65
C ASP A 60 -5.35 -25.13 11.16
N LYS A 61 -4.82 -23.93 11.36
CA LYS A 61 -5.51 -22.72 10.92
C LYS A 61 -5.02 -22.24 9.56
N SER A 62 -5.94 -22.20 8.60
CA SER A 62 -5.69 -21.58 7.31
C SER A 62 -5.41 -20.07 7.45
N GLU A 63 -4.45 -19.57 6.71
CA GLU A 63 -4.23 -18.13 6.62
C GLU A 63 -5.36 -17.45 5.83
N SER A 64 -5.88 -16.34 6.36
CA SER A 64 -6.75 -15.46 5.57
C SER A 64 -5.89 -14.79 4.50
N MET A 65 -6.19 -15.07 3.24
CA MET A 65 -5.58 -14.39 2.10
C MET A 65 -6.34 -13.10 1.83
N GLY A 66 -5.64 -11.97 1.86
CA GLY A 66 -6.20 -10.67 1.51
C GLY A 66 -6.64 -9.81 2.70
N ILE A 67 -7.53 -8.87 2.45
CA ILE A 67 -8.02 -7.91 3.44
C ILE A 67 -9.05 -8.58 4.34
N CYS A 68 -8.85 -8.49 5.65
CA CYS A 68 -9.62 -9.23 6.66
C CYS A 68 -11.15 -9.05 6.60
N PHE A 69 -11.64 -7.89 6.15
CA PHE A 69 -13.08 -7.63 6.07
C PHE A 69 -13.74 -8.11 4.76
N LEU A 70 -12.96 -8.64 3.81
CA LEU A 70 -13.51 -9.16 2.55
C LEU A 70 -14.13 -10.56 2.71
N GLY A 71 -13.91 -11.25 3.83
CA GLY A 71 -14.52 -12.56 4.09
C GLY A 71 -14.20 -13.63 3.04
N GLY A 72 -13.05 -13.51 2.35
CA GLY A 72 -12.64 -14.41 1.28
C GLY A 72 -13.12 -14.00 -0.13
N CYS A 73 -13.92 -12.94 -0.26
CA CYS A 73 -14.30 -12.38 -1.56
C CYS A 73 -13.13 -11.63 -2.21
N HIS A 74 -13.12 -11.58 -3.52
CA HIS A 74 -12.17 -10.71 -4.23
C HIS A 74 -12.56 -9.24 -4.01
N TYR A 75 -11.57 -8.34 -3.90
CA TYR A 75 -11.85 -6.91 -3.61
C TYR A 75 -12.74 -6.24 -4.67
N THR A 76 -12.67 -6.66 -5.93
CA THR A 76 -13.54 -6.13 -6.99
C THR A 76 -15.00 -6.52 -6.80
N ASP A 77 -15.26 -7.72 -6.30
CA ASP A 77 -16.62 -8.18 -6.04
C ASP A 77 -17.21 -7.42 -4.84
N PHE A 78 -16.36 -7.15 -3.85
CA PHE A 78 -16.74 -6.30 -2.72
C PHE A 78 -17.08 -4.87 -3.17
N ILE A 79 -16.26 -4.26 -4.03
CA ILE A 79 -16.52 -2.92 -4.59
C ILE A 79 -17.82 -2.91 -5.39
N ALA A 80 -18.03 -3.90 -6.26
CA ALA A 80 -19.25 -4.05 -7.04
C ALA A 80 -20.50 -4.21 -6.14
N SER A 81 -20.39 -4.98 -5.06
CA SER A 81 -21.48 -5.17 -4.09
C SER A 81 -21.90 -3.90 -3.37
N ARG A 82 -21.03 -2.87 -3.36
CA ARG A 82 -21.31 -1.54 -2.80
C ARG A 82 -21.92 -0.57 -3.81
N GLY A 83 -22.28 -1.06 -5.01
CA GLY A 83 -22.91 -0.27 -6.05
C GLY A 83 -21.93 0.61 -6.86
N THR A 84 -20.64 0.39 -6.73
CA THR A 84 -19.65 1.10 -7.54
C THR A 84 -19.57 0.44 -8.92
N GLU A 85 -19.91 1.19 -9.94
CA GLU A 85 -19.75 0.77 -11.33
C GLU A 85 -18.26 0.70 -11.68
N MET A 86 -17.90 -0.30 -12.46
CA MET A 86 -16.55 -0.51 -12.98
C MET A 86 -16.60 -0.59 -14.50
N PRO A 87 -16.88 0.52 -15.19
CA PRO A 87 -17.03 0.51 -16.63
C PRO A 87 -15.73 0.11 -17.32
N GLU A 88 -15.88 -0.57 -18.45
CA GLU A 88 -14.76 -0.82 -19.37
C GLU A 88 -14.29 0.51 -19.96
N GLY A 89 -12.99 0.56 -20.29
CA GLY A 89 -12.40 1.75 -20.90
C GLY A 89 -11.16 1.42 -21.69
N ASP A 90 -10.50 2.46 -22.19
CA ASP A 90 -9.33 2.32 -23.04
C ASP A 90 -8.04 2.35 -22.24
N ILE A 91 -7.09 1.53 -22.66
CA ILE A 91 -5.69 1.65 -22.29
C ILE A 91 -5.00 2.40 -23.43
N VAL A 92 -4.39 3.53 -23.10
CA VAL A 92 -3.75 4.42 -24.07
C VAL A 92 -2.28 4.62 -23.75
N THR A 93 -1.47 4.90 -24.77
CA THR A 93 -0.09 5.37 -24.57
C THR A 93 -0.08 6.81 -24.07
N THR A 94 1.09 7.31 -23.67
CA THR A 94 1.28 8.74 -23.29
C THR A 94 0.94 9.72 -24.41
N ASP A 95 0.97 9.26 -25.67
CA ASP A 95 0.57 10.06 -26.85
C ASP A 95 -0.93 9.95 -27.16
N GLY A 96 -1.69 9.27 -26.30
CA GLY A 96 -3.14 9.12 -26.43
C GLY A 96 -3.58 8.02 -27.43
N ILE A 97 -2.67 7.20 -27.93
CA ILE A 97 -2.99 6.12 -28.87
C ILE A 97 -3.55 4.94 -28.10
N ALA A 98 -4.75 4.49 -28.47
CA ALA A 98 -5.36 3.30 -27.87
C ALA A 98 -4.54 2.05 -28.21
N CYS A 99 -4.17 1.28 -27.20
CA CYS A 99 -3.36 0.07 -27.31
C CYS A 99 -3.92 -1.14 -26.56
N GLY A 100 -5.05 -0.98 -25.88
CA GLY A 100 -5.75 -2.04 -25.17
C GLY A 100 -7.07 -1.58 -24.56
N ARG A 101 -7.73 -2.50 -23.86
CA ARG A 101 -8.94 -2.20 -23.08
C ARG A 101 -8.83 -2.77 -21.67
N HIS A 102 -9.50 -2.13 -20.73
CA HIS A 102 -9.57 -2.57 -19.35
C HIS A 102 -11.02 -2.79 -18.88
N ASN A 103 -11.19 -3.62 -17.85
CA ASN A 103 -12.49 -3.95 -17.24
C ASN A 103 -12.63 -3.24 -15.88
N GLY A 104 -12.46 -1.92 -15.87
CA GLY A 104 -12.54 -1.07 -14.68
C GLY A 104 -11.16 -0.66 -14.15
N ILE A 105 -10.98 0.65 -13.98
CA ILE A 105 -9.72 1.29 -13.52
C ILE A 105 -9.28 0.81 -12.13
N VAL A 106 -10.22 0.41 -11.28
CA VAL A 106 -9.94 -0.09 -9.90
C VAL A 106 -9.07 -1.35 -9.87
N ARG A 107 -8.91 -2.03 -11.00
CA ARG A 107 -8.06 -3.22 -11.16
C ARG A 107 -6.60 -2.89 -11.44
N TYR A 108 -6.29 -1.62 -11.62
CA TYR A 108 -4.96 -1.17 -12.03
C TYR A 108 -4.29 -0.33 -10.94
N THR A 109 -2.99 -0.33 -10.96
CA THR A 109 -2.16 0.44 -10.03
C THR A 109 -0.98 1.02 -10.79
N ILE A 110 -0.62 2.26 -10.54
CA ILE A 110 0.55 2.91 -11.14
C ILE A 110 1.80 2.03 -10.92
N GLY A 111 2.58 1.83 -11.98
CA GLY A 111 3.74 0.93 -12.01
C GLY A 111 3.42 -0.55 -12.24
N GLN A 112 2.15 -0.92 -12.37
CA GLN A 112 1.74 -2.29 -12.70
C GLN A 112 2.26 -2.68 -14.08
N ARG A 113 2.89 -3.87 -14.16
CA ARG A 113 3.49 -4.39 -15.38
C ARG A 113 2.63 -5.46 -16.08
N ARG A 114 1.80 -6.15 -15.32
CA ARG A 114 0.98 -7.25 -15.81
C ARG A 114 -0.48 -7.00 -15.47
N GLY A 115 -1.36 -7.25 -16.42
CA GLY A 115 -2.80 -7.08 -16.25
C GLY A 115 -3.49 -7.20 -17.61
N ALA A 116 -4.80 -7.39 -17.60
CA ALA A 116 -5.57 -7.48 -18.82
C ALA A 116 -5.40 -6.20 -19.66
N GLY A 117 -5.01 -6.35 -20.91
CA GLY A 117 -4.87 -5.24 -21.85
C GLY A 117 -3.58 -4.43 -21.77
N ILE A 118 -2.71 -4.64 -20.76
CA ILE A 118 -1.41 -3.95 -20.72
C ILE A 118 -0.46 -4.58 -21.74
N PRO A 119 0.05 -3.80 -22.73
CA PRO A 119 1.03 -4.31 -23.69
C PRO A 119 2.33 -4.74 -22.99
N GLU A 120 3.00 -5.74 -23.60
CA GLU A 120 4.28 -6.21 -23.09
C GLU A 120 5.34 -5.09 -23.14
N GLY A 121 6.14 -5.01 -22.08
CA GLY A 121 7.19 -3.98 -21.93
C GLY A 121 6.70 -2.68 -21.32
N LEU A 122 5.41 -2.38 -21.34
CA LEU A 122 4.84 -1.16 -20.77
C LEU A 122 4.38 -1.35 -19.33
N ARG A 123 4.17 -0.23 -18.66
CA ARG A 123 3.64 -0.14 -17.28
C ARG A 123 2.52 0.89 -17.23
N VAL A 124 1.65 0.73 -16.28
CA VAL A 124 0.68 1.78 -15.92
C VAL A 124 1.46 2.99 -15.38
N ILE A 125 1.34 4.11 -16.07
CA ILE A 125 1.99 5.37 -15.73
C ILE A 125 1.03 6.28 -14.99
N ASP A 126 -0.25 6.26 -15.39
CA ASP A 126 -1.29 7.06 -14.76
C ASP A 126 -2.66 6.41 -14.91
N ILE A 127 -3.62 6.84 -14.10
CA ILE A 127 -5.01 6.38 -14.10
C ILE A 127 -5.91 7.62 -14.10
N GLU A 128 -6.51 7.90 -15.25
CA GLU A 128 -7.44 9.01 -15.42
C GLU A 128 -8.87 8.57 -15.07
N SER A 129 -9.31 8.86 -13.86
CA SER A 129 -10.65 8.47 -13.41
C SER A 129 -11.77 9.21 -14.14
N GLU A 130 -11.57 10.47 -14.50
CA GLU A 130 -12.57 11.31 -15.18
C GLU A 130 -12.86 10.83 -16.60
N THR A 131 -11.86 10.38 -17.31
CA THR A 131 -11.97 9.87 -18.68
C THR A 131 -12.07 8.36 -18.77
N ASN A 132 -12.01 7.67 -17.62
CA ASN A 132 -11.97 6.22 -17.50
C ASN A 132 -10.89 5.58 -18.38
N ARG A 133 -9.65 6.10 -18.30
CA ARG A 133 -8.49 5.64 -19.07
C ARG A 133 -7.35 5.18 -18.18
N ILE A 134 -6.62 4.20 -18.69
CA ILE A 134 -5.33 3.78 -18.14
C ILE A 134 -4.23 4.26 -19.09
N ILE A 135 -3.30 5.05 -18.60
CA ILE A 135 -2.15 5.49 -19.38
C ILE A 135 -1.00 4.54 -19.15
N VAL A 136 -0.42 4.04 -20.24
CA VAL A 136 0.74 3.14 -20.19
C VAL A 136 1.94 3.75 -20.91
N GLY A 137 3.13 3.39 -20.44
CA GLY A 137 4.38 3.88 -20.99
C GLY A 137 5.60 3.12 -20.47
N GLU A 138 6.78 3.58 -20.84
CA GLU A 138 8.04 3.02 -20.37
C GLU A 138 8.27 3.23 -18.87
N ASN A 139 9.03 2.34 -18.24
CA ASN A 139 9.31 2.39 -16.80
C ASN A 139 9.98 3.71 -16.36
N THR A 140 10.81 4.28 -17.22
CA THR A 140 11.53 5.54 -16.99
C THR A 140 10.62 6.73 -16.70
N LEU A 141 9.38 6.69 -17.19
CA LEU A 141 8.37 7.72 -16.92
C LEU A 141 7.85 7.70 -15.48
N LEU A 142 8.13 6.65 -14.73
CA LEU A 142 7.81 6.54 -13.30
C LEU A 142 8.91 7.12 -12.40
N ASP A 143 10.07 7.42 -12.95
CA ASP A 143 11.18 7.98 -12.19
C ASP A 143 10.85 9.45 -11.82
N LYS A 144 10.69 9.70 -10.55
CA LYS A 144 10.38 11.03 -10.01
C LYS A 144 11.47 11.42 -9.00
N HIS A 145 11.96 12.65 -9.12
CA HIS A 145 12.97 13.22 -8.23
C HIS A 145 12.36 14.01 -7.06
N GLN A 146 11.06 14.19 -7.08
CA GLN A 146 10.32 14.95 -6.05
C GLN A 146 9.04 14.22 -5.68
N LEU A 147 8.74 14.22 -4.39
CA LEU A 147 7.50 13.72 -3.83
C LEU A 147 6.80 14.85 -3.09
N TYR A 148 5.53 15.06 -3.39
CA TYR A 148 4.67 16.00 -2.68
C TYR A 148 3.71 15.20 -1.80
N THR A 149 3.52 15.65 -0.57
CA THR A 149 2.61 15.04 0.40
C THR A 149 1.59 16.06 0.87
N GLU A 150 0.35 15.62 1.04
CA GLU A 150 -0.76 16.41 1.58
C GLU A 150 -1.31 15.73 2.83
N GLU A 151 -2.00 16.48 3.68
CA GLU A 151 -2.65 15.97 4.90
C GLU A 151 -1.73 15.12 5.80
N CYS A 152 -0.49 15.60 5.99
CA CYS A 152 0.53 14.84 6.69
C CYS A 152 0.23 14.70 8.18
N ASN A 153 0.32 13.46 8.70
CA ASN A 153 0.35 13.18 10.12
C ASN A 153 1.82 13.07 10.59
N ILE A 154 2.37 14.18 11.08
CA ILE A 154 3.78 14.28 11.50
C ILE A 154 3.85 14.21 13.02
N VAL A 155 4.45 13.15 13.57
CA VAL A 155 4.58 12.93 15.02
C VAL A 155 5.45 14.00 15.67
N ASN A 156 6.58 14.32 15.07
CA ASN A 156 7.52 15.36 15.55
C ASN A 156 8.13 16.13 14.38
N ARG A 157 7.68 17.36 14.16
CA ARG A 157 8.14 18.16 13.03
C ARG A 157 9.61 18.60 13.18
N GLU A 158 10.05 18.92 14.37
CA GLU A 158 11.42 19.39 14.61
C GLU A 158 12.42 18.26 14.38
N GLU A 159 12.10 17.08 14.87
CA GLU A 159 12.89 15.87 14.64
C GLU A 159 12.96 15.53 13.14
N LEU A 160 11.82 15.55 12.45
CA LEU A 160 11.77 15.28 11.01
C LEU A 160 12.62 16.27 10.20
N LEU A 161 12.56 17.57 10.52
CA LEU A 161 13.30 18.61 9.78
C LEU A 161 14.80 18.61 10.09
N SER A 162 15.21 18.07 11.23
CA SER A 162 16.62 17.95 11.62
C SER A 162 17.26 16.61 11.26
N ALA A 163 16.46 15.62 10.87
CA ALA A 163 16.95 14.30 10.50
C ALA A 163 17.76 14.34 9.20
N THR A 164 18.87 13.60 9.18
CA THR A 164 19.77 13.49 8.03
C THR A 164 19.64 12.16 7.29
N ASP A 165 18.87 11.23 7.83
CA ASP A 165 18.72 9.84 7.38
C ASP A 165 17.23 9.45 7.21
N ILE A 166 16.48 10.28 6.50
CA ILE A 166 15.07 10.02 6.23
C ILE A 166 14.93 8.97 5.12
N THR A 167 14.14 7.94 5.36
CA THR A 167 13.74 6.99 4.34
C THR A 167 12.27 7.12 4.00
N ILE A 168 11.94 7.01 2.71
CA ILE A 168 10.57 7.17 2.20
C ILE A 168 10.04 5.83 1.69
N LYS A 169 8.84 5.46 2.12
CA LYS A 169 8.14 4.27 1.64
C LYS A 169 6.84 4.69 0.95
N ILE A 170 6.84 4.67 -0.37
CA ILE A 170 5.70 5.12 -1.19
C ILE A 170 4.57 4.08 -1.23
N ARG A 171 4.89 2.79 -1.07
CA ARG A 171 3.93 1.68 -1.14
C ARG A 171 4.08 0.74 0.05
N GLY A 172 2.99 0.06 0.37
CA GLY A 172 2.91 -0.90 1.46
C GLY A 172 3.80 -2.13 1.30
N ILE A 173 3.30 -3.28 1.72
CA ILE A 173 4.01 -4.56 1.70
C ILE A 173 4.40 -4.93 0.26
N GLY A 174 5.61 -5.43 0.09
CA GLY A 174 6.10 -5.92 -1.20
C GLY A 174 7.59 -5.67 -1.39
N ARG A 175 8.04 -5.84 -2.63
CA ARG A 175 9.45 -5.72 -3.03
C ARG A 175 9.93 -4.26 -3.18
N ASN A 176 9.17 -3.29 -2.69
CA ASN A 176 9.56 -1.89 -2.73
C ASN A 176 10.25 -1.54 -1.40
N PRO A 177 11.58 -1.53 -1.35
CA PRO A 177 12.29 -1.06 -0.16
C PRO A 177 11.98 0.41 0.09
N ALA A 178 12.15 0.86 1.33
CA ALA A 178 12.20 2.28 1.60
C ALA A 178 13.42 2.88 0.87
N LEU A 179 13.23 4.02 0.27
CA LEU A 179 14.28 4.78 -0.42
C LEU A 179 14.89 5.80 0.56
N PRO A 180 16.21 6.04 0.50
CA PRO A 180 16.85 7.12 1.26
C PRO A 180 16.38 8.49 0.80
#